data_1fbe4143869dc0758850ec555c86bdd9
#
_entry.id   1fbe4143869dc0758850ec555c86bdd9
#
_cell.length_a   1.000
_cell.length_b   1.000
_cell.length_c   1.000
_cell.angle_alpha   90.00
_cell.angle_beta   90.00
_cell.angle_gamma   90.00
#
_symmetry.space_group_name_H-M   'P 1'
#
loop_
_entity.id
_entity.type
_entity.pdbx_description
1 polymer ?
#
loop_
_entity_poly.entity_id
_entity_poly.type
_entity_poly.pdbx_seq_one_letter_code
_entity_poly.pdbx_strand_id
1 'polypeptide(L)'
;LHSNMELYLDEGAILQGAAEIVDYQPRIPSRFEGTEMRCYSSLLNLGTLDHAAGPNCENVILRGKGTIASGGKLLASRIIENERERLKEFLTQNADLVSTCENADTIPGRVRPRLVNMSNCRNVWMQGLTFANGASWNLHMVYSDQIVTDHCTIKSDGVWNGDGWDPDSSTNCTIFA
;
A
#
# COMPACT_ATOMS: atom_id res chain seq x y z
N LEU A 1 4.21 6.58 10.25
CA LEU A 1 5.02 7.82 10.25
C LEU A 1 4.12 9.02 10.51
N HIS A 2 4.70 10.08 11.04
CA HIS A 2 3.99 11.30 11.42
C HIS A 2 4.55 12.50 10.66
N SER A 3 3.84 13.62 10.71
CA SER A 3 4.32 14.88 10.11
C SER A 3 5.69 15.30 10.63
N ASN A 4 6.46 15.94 9.76
CA ASN A 4 7.79 16.48 10.04
C ASN A 4 8.81 15.39 10.44
N MET A 5 8.72 14.21 9.83
CA MET A 5 9.64 13.10 10.04
C MET A 5 10.50 12.83 8.81
N GLU A 6 11.70 12.37 9.06
CA GLU A 6 12.58 11.78 8.06
C GLU A 6 12.85 10.31 8.41
N LEU A 7 12.72 9.43 7.43
CA LEU A 7 13.23 8.06 7.47
C LEU A 7 14.39 7.95 6.49
N TYR A 8 15.58 7.72 7.02
CA TYR A 8 16.78 7.54 6.22
C TYR A 8 17.27 6.09 6.29
N LEU A 9 17.48 5.48 5.13
CA LEU A 9 18.07 4.14 5.03
C LEU A 9 19.39 4.24 4.25
N ASP A 10 20.49 3.91 4.92
CA ASP A 10 21.81 3.90 4.32
C ASP A 10 21.97 2.80 3.26
N GLU A 11 23.01 2.86 2.47
CA GLU A 11 23.34 1.85 1.47
C GLU A 11 23.47 0.47 2.12
N GLY A 12 22.77 -0.53 1.56
CA GLY A 12 22.71 -1.89 2.10
C GLY A 12 21.75 -2.10 3.28
N ALA A 13 21.19 -1.03 3.85
CA ALA A 13 20.15 -1.17 4.89
C ALA A 13 18.84 -1.67 4.29
N ILE A 14 18.17 -2.59 4.98
CA ILE A 14 16.88 -3.15 4.57
C ILE A 14 15.87 -3.02 5.71
N LEU A 15 14.79 -2.28 5.47
CA LEU A 15 13.60 -2.32 6.31
C LEU A 15 12.69 -3.42 5.77
N GLN A 16 12.70 -4.58 6.43
CA GLN A 16 11.98 -5.77 5.98
C GLN A 16 10.72 -6.02 6.83
N GLY A 17 9.55 -5.97 6.21
CA GLY A 17 8.31 -6.45 6.79
C GLY A 17 8.20 -7.97 6.73
N ALA A 18 7.59 -8.57 7.75
CA ALA A 18 7.32 -9.99 7.78
C ALA A 18 6.23 -10.41 6.77
N ALA A 19 6.04 -11.70 6.57
CA ALA A 19 4.95 -12.27 5.77
C ALA A 19 3.81 -12.81 6.65
N GLU A 20 3.68 -12.33 7.89
CA GLU A 20 2.66 -12.78 8.83
C GLU A 20 1.49 -11.78 8.89
N ILE A 21 0.27 -12.28 8.74
CA ILE A 21 -0.95 -11.44 8.67
C ILE A 21 -1.12 -10.60 9.95
N VAL A 22 -0.74 -11.14 11.10
CA VAL A 22 -0.88 -10.47 12.40
C VAL A 22 -0.09 -9.16 12.48
N ASP A 23 1.04 -9.07 11.78
CA ASP A 23 1.90 -7.88 11.77
C ASP A 23 1.29 -6.70 10.98
N TYR A 24 0.23 -6.98 10.21
CA TYR A 24 -0.50 -6.00 9.41
C TYR A 24 -1.87 -5.64 10.01
N GLN A 25 -2.03 -5.89 11.29
CA GLN A 25 -3.21 -5.45 12.07
C GLN A 25 -2.89 -4.17 12.87
N PRO A 26 -3.88 -3.35 13.24
CA PRO A 26 -5.28 -3.47 12.86
C PRO A 26 -5.52 -3.07 11.40
N ARG A 27 -6.64 -3.49 10.80
CA ARG A 27 -7.07 -2.96 9.51
C ARG A 27 -7.37 -1.47 9.62
N ILE A 28 -6.96 -0.72 8.60
CA ILE A 28 -7.15 0.72 8.51
C ILE A 28 -8.11 1.09 7.38
N PRO A 29 -8.80 2.24 7.45
CA PRO A 29 -9.48 2.80 6.29
C PRO A 29 -8.48 3.05 5.17
N SER A 30 -8.80 2.58 3.98
CA SER A 30 -7.99 2.76 2.77
C SER A 30 -8.89 2.69 1.54
N ARG A 31 -8.32 2.69 0.35
CA ARG A 31 -9.07 2.62 -0.90
C ARG A 31 -8.39 1.61 -1.83
N PHE A 32 -9.18 0.82 -2.56
CA PHE A 32 -8.70 -0.12 -3.55
C PHE A 32 -9.58 -0.05 -4.80
N GLU A 33 -8.97 0.20 -5.95
CA GLU A 33 -9.67 0.32 -7.23
C GLU A 33 -10.91 1.23 -7.16
N GLY A 34 -10.74 2.41 -6.55
CA GLY A 34 -11.81 3.39 -6.40
C GLY A 34 -12.83 3.12 -5.30
N THR A 35 -12.72 2.01 -4.56
CA THR A 35 -13.65 1.65 -3.49
C THR A 35 -12.99 1.80 -2.12
N GLU A 36 -13.60 2.59 -1.25
CA GLU A 36 -13.13 2.73 0.14
C GLU A 36 -13.53 1.53 0.97
N MET A 37 -12.60 1.00 1.72
CA MET A 37 -12.77 -0.16 2.56
C MET A 37 -11.70 -0.24 3.66
N ARG A 38 -11.87 -1.17 4.59
CA ARG A 38 -10.83 -1.46 5.58
C ARG A 38 -9.86 -2.50 5.02
N CYS A 39 -8.62 -2.08 4.77
CA CYS A 39 -7.53 -2.94 4.32
C CYS A 39 -6.60 -3.28 5.49
N TYR A 40 -5.80 -4.33 5.34
CA TYR A 40 -4.67 -4.54 6.24
C TYR A 40 -3.74 -3.34 6.21
N SER A 41 -3.15 -2.98 7.35
CA SER A 41 -2.15 -1.92 7.45
C SER A 41 -0.98 -2.19 6.53
N SER A 42 -0.43 -1.16 5.94
CA SER A 42 0.80 -1.25 5.13
C SER A 42 2.04 -1.37 6.01
N LEU A 43 3.17 -1.75 5.44
CA LEU A 43 4.44 -1.68 6.18
C LEU A 43 4.72 -0.26 6.66
N LEU A 44 4.53 0.73 5.78
CA LEU A 44 4.55 2.14 6.15
C LEU A 44 3.18 2.77 5.89
N ASN A 45 2.63 3.41 6.91
CA ASN A 45 1.40 4.19 6.81
C ASN A 45 1.70 5.64 7.17
N LEU A 46 1.31 6.56 6.29
CA LEU A 46 1.38 8.00 6.45
C LEU A 46 -0.04 8.56 6.40
N GLY A 47 -0.40 9.33 7.40
CA GLY A 47 -1.74 9.89 7.51
C GLY A 47 -2.84 8.85 7.71
N THR A 48 -4.07 9.33 7.67
CA THR A 48 -5.30 8.53 7.81
C THR A 48 -6.33 8.99 6.79
N LEU A 49 -7.12 8.06 6.28
CA LEU A 49 -8.21 8.41 5.36
C LEU A 49 -9.32 9.12 6.14
N ASP A 50 -9.48 10.41 5.89
CA ASP A 50 -10.47 11.27 6.50
C ASP A 50 -10.95 12.32 5.50
N HIS A 51 -12.23 12.34 5.21
CA HIS A 51 -12.83 13.31 4.28
C HIS A 51 -13.15 14.66 4.91
N ALA A 52 -13.22 14.74 6.24
CA ALA A 52 -13.61 15.95 6.94
C ALA A 52 -12.46 16.94 7.16
N ALA A 53 -11.24 16.45 7.14
CA ALA A 53 -10.03 17.24 7.35
C ALA A 53 -9.22 17.36 6.06
N GLY A 54 -8.48 18.43 5.93
CA GLY A 54 -7.41 18.54 4.93
C GLY A 54 -6.28 17.55 5.23
N PRO A 55 -5.07 17.76 4.69
CA PRO A 55 -3.93 16.91 4.98
C PRO A 55 -3.71 16.72 6.49
N ASN A 56 -3.51 15.48 6.91
CA ASN A 56 -3.29 15.12 8.32
C ASN A 56 -1.91 14.49 8.56
N CYS A 57 -1.09 14.39 7.51
CA CYS A 57 0.32 14.04 7.59
C CYS A 57 1.10 14.86 6.55
N GLU A 58 2.05 15.69 6.99
CA GLU A 58 2.74 16.64 6.14
C GLU A 58 4.26 16.63 6.39
N ASN A 59 5.02 17.04 5.36
CA ASN A 59 6.47 17.22 5.44
C ASN A 59 7.19 15.94 5.87
N VAL A 60 7.00 14.86 5.13
CA VAL A 60 7.67 13.59 5.38
C VAL A 60 8.70 13.32 4.29
N ILE A 61 9.89 12.90 4.70
CA ILE A 61 10.98 12.52 3.79
C ILE A 61 11.34 11.06 4.00
N LEU A 62 11.32 10.28 2.94
CA LEU A 62 11.84 8.91 2.89
C LEU A 62 13.03 8.93 1.93
N ARG A 63 14.27 8.76 2.42
CA ARG A 63 15.42 8.89 1.53
C ARG A 63 16.58 7.97 1.89
N GLY A 64 17.52 7.87 0.98
CA GLY A 64 18.74 7.08 1.13
C GLY A 64 18.98 6.17 -0.06
N LYS A 65 19.78 5.12 0.14
CA LYS A 65 20.08 4.09 -0.87
C LYS A 65 19.67 2.69 -0.43
N GLY A 66 18.96 2.60 0.70
CA GLY A 66 18.49 1.33 1.25
C GLY A 66 17.23 0.81 0.57
N THR A 67 16.71 -0.29 1.11
CA THR A 67 15.52 -0.97 0.59
C THR A 67 14.42 -1.02 1.64
N ILE A 68 13.20 -0.76 1.21
CA ILE A 68 11.97 -1.00 1.97
C ILE A 68 11.25 -2.14 1.28
N ALA A 69 11.04 -3.25 1.97
CA ALA A 69 10.42 -4.45 1.40
C ALA A 69 9.44 -5.10 2.37
N SER A 70 8.43 -5.80 1.86
CA SER A 70 7.50 -6.56 2.70
C SER A 70 7.41 -8.03 2.29
N GLY A 71 6.37 -8.75 2.75
CA GLY A 71 6.22 -10.18 2.53
C GLY A 71 5.84 -10.62 1.12
N GLY A 72 5.62 -9.67 0.20
CA GLY A 72 5.39 -9.93 -1.21
C GLY A 72 4.30 -10.96 -1.49
N LYS A 73 4.58 -11.85 -2.43
CA LYS A 73 3.66 -12.91 -2.86
C LYS A 73 3.23 -13.83 -1.71
N LEU A 74 4.12 -14.12 -0.76
CA LEU A 74 3.79 -15.00 0.36
C LEU A 74 2.75 -14.36 1.27
N LEU A 75 2.92 -13.08 1.62
CA LEU A 75 1.94 -12.32 2.40
C LEU A 75 0.61 -12.20 1.63
N ALA A 76 0.67 -11.89 0.35
CA ALA A 76 -0.52 -11.79 -0.50
C ALA A 76 -1.33 -13.09 -0.50
N SER A 77 -0.69 -14.24 -0.72
CA SER A 77 -1.34 -15.56 -0.71
C SER A 77 -1.98 -15.88 0.63
N ARG A 78 -1.26 -15.67 1.73
CA ARG A 78 -1.78 -15.91 3.09
C ARG A 78 -3.02 -15.06 3.38
N ILE A 79 -3.00 -13.79 2.99
CA ILE A 79 -4.16 -12.91 3.18
C ILE A 79 -5.34 -13.39 2.33
N ILE A 80 -5.13 -13.71 1.05
CA ILE A 80 -6.19 -14.19 0.18
C ILE A 80 -6.82 -15.47 0.73
N GLU A 81 -6.03 -16.44 1.16
CA GLU A 81 -6.51 -17.69 1.77
C GLU A 81 -7.33 -17.43 3.03
N ASN A 82 -6.82 -16.58 3.93
CA ASN A 82 -7.53 -16.18 5.14
C ASN A 82 -8.86 -15.47 4.84
N GLU A 83 -8.89 -14.59 3.85
CA GLU A 83 -10.10 -13.88 3.45
C GLU A 83 -11.10 -14.77 2.72
N ARG A 84 -10.64 -15.73 1.94
CA ARG A 84 -11.53 -16.75 1.33
C ARG A 84 -12.30 -17.53 2.40
N GLU A 85 -11.62 -18.00 3.45
CA GLU A 85 -12.28 -18.73 4.53
C GLU A 85 -13.22 -17.79 5.32
N ARG A 86 -12.77 -16.58 5.66
CA ARG A 86 -13.59 -15.58 6.36
C ARG A 86 -14.85 -15.19 5.57
N LEU A 87 -14.76 -15.10 4.26
CA LEU A 87 -15.83 -14.66 3.36
C LEU A 87 -16.59 -15.81 2.71
N LYS A 88 -16.32 -17.06 3.07
CA LYS A 88 -16.83 -18.25 2.40
C LYS A 88 -18.35 -18.25 2.19
N GLU A 89 -19.10 -17.92 3.23
CA GLU A 89 -20.56 -17.83 3.16
C GLU A 89 -21.00 -16.71 2.20
N PHE A 90 -20.41 -15.52 2.32
CA PHE A 90 -20.69 -14.39 1.43
C PHE A 90 -20.40 -14.73 -0.04
N LEU A 91 -19.24 -15.32 -0.33
CA LEU A 91 -18.85 -15.69 -1.69
C LEU A 91 -19.79 -16.74 -2.30
N THR A 92 -20.24 -17.69 -1.47
CA THR A 92 -21.21 -18.71 -1.89
C THR A 92 -22.58 -18.11 -2.20
N GLN A 93 -23.07 -17.24 -1.33
CA GLN A 93 -24.38 -16.58 -1.50
C GLN A 93 -24.38 -15.56 -2.65
N ASN A 94 -23.22 -15.05 -3.06
CA ASN A 94 -23.06 -14.05 -4.11
C ASN A 94 -22.27 -14.60 -5.31
N ALA A 95 -22.49 -15.86 -5.68
CA ALA A 95 -21.77 -16.50 -6.77
C ALA A 95 -21.89 -15.75 -8.10
N ASP A 96 -23.04 -15.15 -8.38
CA ASP A 96 -23.26 -14.32 -9.57
C ASP A 96 -22.35 -13.10 -9.59
N LEU A 97 -22.20 -12.40 -8.47
CA LEU A 97 -21.25 -11.28 -8.33
C LEU A 97 -19.80 -11.75 -8.52
N VAL A 98 -19.43 -12.87 -7.91
CA VAL A 98 -18.08 -13.44 -8.05
C VAL A 98 -17.78 -13.77 -9.51
N SER A 99 -18.77 -14.27 -10.26
CA SER A 99 -18.61 -14.61 -11.68
C SER A 99 -18.34 -13.40 -12.58
N THR A 100 -18.67 -12.18 -12.14
CA THR A 100 -18.36 -10.92 -12.87
C THR A 100 -16.97 -10.38 -12.57
N CYS A 101 -16.27 -10.91 -11.58
CA CYS A 101 -14.93 -10.49 -11.22
C CYS A 101 -13.87 -11.07 -12.18
N GLU A 102 -12.71 -10.45 -12.24
CA GLU A 102 -11.57 -10.91 -13.03
C GLU A 102 -11.20 -12.37 -12.71
N ASN A 103 -11.22 -12.71 -11.42
CA ASN A 103 -10.99 -14.06 -10.93
C ASN A 103 -11.60 -14.24 -9.52
N ALA A 104 -11.56 -15.47 -9.01
CA ALA A 104 -12.13 -15.80 -7.69
C ALA A 104 -11.46 -15.10 -6.50
N ASP A 105 -10.25 -14.55 -6.70
CA ASP A 105 -9.49 -13.86 -5.68
C ASP A 105 -9.70 -12.34 -5.65
N THR A 106 -10.46 -11.81 -6.61
CA THR A 106 -10.72 -10.37 -6.69
C THR A 106 -11.28 -9.81 -5.37
N ILE A 107 -12.33 -10.42 -4.84
CA ILE A 107 -12.95 -9.95 -3.59
C ILE A 107 -12.06 -10.20 -2.37
N PRO A 108 -11.55 -11.43 -2.13
CA PRO A 108 -10.63 -11.69 -1.03
C PRO A 108 -9.34 -10.87 -1.09
N GLY A 109 -8.85 -10.59 -2.30
CA GLY A 109 -7.57 -9.91 -2.52
C GLY A 109 -7.59 -8.40 -2.30
N ARG A 110 -8.75 -7.75 -2.32
CA ARG A 110 -8.86 -6.28 -2.23
C ARG A 110 -8.38 -5.68 -0.90
N VAL A 111 -8.36 -6.46 0.16
CA VAL A 111 -7.95 -5.99 1.49
C VAL A 111 -6.44 -6.10 1.76
N ARG A 112 -5.65 -6.57 0.78
CA ARG A 112 -4.19 -6.69 0.92
C ARG A 112 -3.55 -5.34 1.24
N PRO A 113 -2.48 -5.30 2.06
CA PRO A 113 -1.75 -4.08 2.34
C PRO A 113 -0.95 -3.60 1.12
N ARG A 114 -0.72 -2.29 1.05
CA ARG A 114 0.30 -1.69 0.18
C ARG A 114 1.65 -1.81 0.86
N LEU A 115 2.72 -1.53 0.14
CA LEU A 115 4.02 -1.38 0.80
C LEU A 115 4.07 -0.07 1.59
N VAL A 116 3.75 1.04 0.93
CA VAL A 116 3.61 2.37 1.52
C VAL A 116 2.21 2.91 1.20
N ASN A 117 1.43 3.24 2.21
CA ASN A 117 0.12 3.84 2.07
C ASN A 117 0.17 5.29 2.58
N MET A 118 -0.17 6.23 1.71
CA MET A 118 -0.22 7.66 1.98
C MET A 118 -1.67 8.14 1.84
N SER A 119 -2.32 8.46 2.95
CA SER A 119 -3.71 8.94 2.96
C SER A 119 -3.78 10.35 3.52
N ASN A 120 -4.40 11.28 2.77
CA ASN A 120 -4.50 12.68 3.16
C ASN A 120 -3.13 13.30 3.53
N CYS A 121 -2.11 13.01 2.73
CA CYS A 121 -0.77 13.52 2.93
C CYS A 121 -0.51 14.76 2.08
N ARG A 122 0.40 15.62 2.54
CA ARG A 122 0.93 16.72 1.75
C ARG A 122 2.45 16.83 1.92
N ASN A 123 3.15 17.19 0.81
CA ASN A 123 4.58 17.40 0.81
C ASN A 123 5.36 16.18 1.35
N VAL A 124 5.25 15.08 0.60
CA VAL A 124 6.02 13.86 0.87
C VAL A 124 7.06 13.69 -0.22
N TRP A 125 8.31 13.51 0.17
CA TRP A 125 9.43 13.29 -0.75
C TRP A 125 10.07 11.93 -0.50
N MET A 126 10.11 11.11 -1.54
CA MET A 126 10.79 9.82 -1.56
C MET A 126 11.98 9.90 -2.52
N GLN A 127 13.21 9.60 -2.05
CA GLN A 127 14.41 9.78 -2.85
C GLN A 127 15.41 8.65 -2.71
N GLY A 128 15.84 8.10 -3.84
CA GLY A 128 16.98 7.18 -3.96
C GLY A 128 16.75 5.76 -3.43
N LEU A 129 15.62 5.50 -2.82
CA LEU A 129 15.27 4.21 -2.19
C LEU A 129 14.86 3.15 -3.20
N THR A 130 15.01 1.89 -2.80
CA THR A 130 14.34 0.76 -3.45
C THR A 130 13.11 0.36 -2.66
N PHE A 131 11.96 0.31 -3.33
CA PHE A 131 10.70 -0.22 -2.80
C PHE A 131 10.46 -1.59 -3.44
N ALA A 132 10.23 -2.62 -2.62
CA ALA A 132 10.14 -3.98 -3.12
C ALA A 132 9.10 -4.84 -2.40
N ASN A 133 8.53 -5.80 -3.13
CA ASN A 133 7.72 -6.87 -2.57
C ASN A 133 6.53 -6.39 -1.74
N GLY A 134 5.77 -5.41 -2.21
CA GLY A 134 4.44 -5.14 -1.69
C GLY A 134 3.53 -6.38 -1.84
N ALA A 135 2.56 -6.56 -0.97
CA ALA A 135 1.56 -7.64 -1.12
C ALA A 135 0.44 -7.29 -2.10
N SER A 136 0.41 -6.05 -2.55
CA SER A 136 -0.33 -5.47 -3.66
C SER A 136 0.48 -4.27 -4.17
N TRP A 137 -0.12 -3.16 -4.54
CA TRP A 137 0.57 -1.94 -4.96
C TRP A 137 1.71 -1.54 -4.02
N ASN A 138 2.77 -0.97 -4.55
CA ASN A 138 3.92 -0.56 -3.73
C ASN A 138 3.71 0.83 -3.12
N LEU A 139 3.61 1.88 -3.93
CA LEU A 139 3.41 3.25 -3.46
C LEU A 139 1.98 3.70 -3.80
N HIS A 140 1.15 3.83 -2.80
CA HIS A 140 -0.25 4.24 -2.96
C HIS A 140 -0.50 5.58 -2.27
N MET A 141 -0.96 6.56 -3.05
CA MET A 141 -1.36 7.88 -2.60
C MET A 141 -2.86 8.03 -2.76
N VAL A 142 -3.58 8.35 -1.68
CA VAL A 142 -5.02 8.61 -1.74
C VAL A 142 -5.35 9.96 -1.11
N TYR A 143 -6.09 10.80 -1.83
CA TYR A 143 -6.45 12.16 -1.41
C TYR A 143 -5.24 12.98 -0.94
N SER A 144 -4.09 12.79 -1.59
CA SER A 144 -2.83 13.42 -1.22
C SER A 144 -2.40 14.48 -2.23
N ASP A 145 -1.51 15.37 -1.83
CA ASP A 145 -1.04 16.49 -2.63
C ASP A 145 0.48 16.69 -2.49
N GLN A 146 1.15 17.09 -3.57
CA GLN A 146 2.60 17.33 -3.56
C GLN A 146 3.41 16.10 -3.13
N ILE A 147 3.26 15.00 -3.82
CA ILE A 147 4.03 13.77 -3.59
C ILE A 147 5.10 13.63 -4.65
N VAL A 148 6.35 13.55 -4.24
CA VAL A 148 7.52 13.43 -5.13
C VAL A 148 8.21 12.09 -4.93
N THR A 149 8.43 11.37 -6.03
CA THR A 149 9.22 10.14 -6.09
C THR A 149 10.41 10.40 -7.01
N ASP A 150 11.61 10.49 -6.44
CA ASP A 150 12.82 10.96 -7.10
C ASP A 150 13.91 9.88 -7.11
N HIS A 151 14.35 9.44 -8.30
CA HIS A 151 15.39 8.42 -8.48
C HIS A 151 15.18 7.17 -7.62
N CYS A 152 13.96 6.73 -7.44
CA CYS A 152 13.62 5.51 -6.71
C CYS A 152 13.56 4.30 -7.66
N THR A 153 13.84 3.13 -7.13
CA THR A 153 13.65 1.85 -7.83
C THR A 153 12.43 1.13 -7.23
N ILE A 154 11.53 0.64 -8.07
CA ILE A 154 10.38 -0.15 -7.62
C ILE A 154 10.49 -1.56 -8.21
N LYS A 155 10.39 -2.60 -7.36
CA LYS A 155 10.47 -4.01 -7.74
C LYS A 155 9.24 -4.76 -7.25
N SER A 156 8.51 -5.38 -8.18
CA SER A 156 7.23 -6.01 -7.89
C SER A 156 7.09 -7.31 -8.67
N ASP A 157 7.85 -8.33 -8.28
CA ASP A 157 7.92 -9.59 -9.01
C ASP A 157 6.86 -10.60 -8.53
N GLY A 158 6.00 -11.03 -9.46
CA GLY A 158 5.07 -12.14 -9.25
C GLY A 158 3.93 -11.89 -8.26
N VAL A 159 3.63 -10.65 -7.96
CA VAL A 159 2.48 -10.24 -7.13
C VAL A 159 1.38 -9.73 -8.05
N TRP A 160 0.18 -10.30 -7.91
CA TRP A 160 -1.01 -9.80 -8.59
C TRP A 160 -1.38 -8.39 -8.07
N ASN A 161 -1.71 -7.46 -8.95
CA ASN A 161 -1.82 -6.02 -8.68
C ASN A 161 -0.55 -5.48 -7.97
N GLY A 162 0.62 -5.87 -8.45
CA GLY A 162 1.90 -5.43 -7.91
C GLY A 162 2.38 -4.12 -8.52
N ASP A 163 1.49 -3.22 -8.85
CA ASP A 163 1.76 -1.93 -9.47
C ASP A 163 2.75 -1.12 -8.62
N GLY A 164 3.55 -0.31 -9.29
CA GLY A 164 4.64 0.40 -8.63
C GLY A 164 4.21 1.69 -7.95
N TRP A 165 3.36 2.49 -8.63
CA TRP A 165 3.10 3.87 -8.28
C TRP A 165 1.66 4.27 -8.63
N ASP A 166 0.82 4.45 -7.64
CA ASP A 166 -0.63 4.54 -7.74
C ASP A 166 -1.19 5.80 -7.07
N PRO A 167 -1.20 6.96 -7.77
CA PRO A 167 -1.86 8.16 -7.28
C PRO A 167 -3.37 8.05 -7.53
N ASP A 168 -4.13 7.83 -6.47
CA ASP A 168 -5.58 7.74 -6.48
C ASP A 168 -6.19 9.03 -5.91
N SER A 169 -6.99 9.75 -6.70
CA SER A 169 -7.65 10.99 -6.29
C SER A 169 -6.68 12.00 -5.63
N SER A 170 -5.46 12.04 -6.13
CA SER A 170 -4.37 12.86 -5.61
C SER A 170 -3.91 13.88 -6.65
N THR A 171 -3.28 14.97 -6.18
CA THR A 171 -2.83 16.07 -7.02
C THR A 171 -1.33 16.31 -6.88
N ASN A 172 -0.72 16.96 -7.90
CA ASN A 172 0.70 17.31 -7.88
C ASN A 172 1.63 16.14 -7.51
N CYS A 173 1.29 14.93 -7.98
CA CYS A 173 2.12 13.75 -7.81
C CYS A 173 3.11 13.67 -8.97
N THR A 174 4.41 13.58 -8.68
CA THR A 174 5.48 13.60 -9.67
C THR A 174 6.47 12.46 -9.43
N ILE A 175 6.89 11.82 -10.52
CA ILE A 175 7.95 10.82 -10.50
C ILE A 175 9.09 11.26 -11.43
N PHE A 176 10.30 11.19 -10.94
CA PHE A 176 11.54 11.44 -11.68
C PHE A 176 12.39 10.17 -11.72
N ALA A 177 13.03 9.91 -12.86
CA ALA A 177 13.94 8.78 -13.08
C ALA A 177 15.36 9.28 -13.36
#